data_285973319e5a09cec3dcb8eada5cd4e4
#
_entry.id   285973319e5a09cec3dcb8eada5cd4e4
#
_cell.length_a   1.000
_cell.length_b   1.000
_cell.length_c   1.000
_cell.angle_alpha   90.00
_cell.angle_beta   90.00
_cell.angle_gamma   90.00
#
_symmetry.space_group_name_H-M   'P 1'
#
loop_
_entity.id
_entity.type
_entity.pdbx_description
1 polymer ?
#
loop_
_entity_poly.entity_id
_entity_poly.type
_entity_poly.pdbx_seq_one_letter_code
_entity_poly.pdbx_strand_id
1 'polypeptide(L)'
;MAWVVLPLEIKDYNCILIQKRDMVLCVKCLHENVHLPTRGSDGAVGYDLYSDEDIVIDSSRRAVVGTGVAIVLPVGTYGRVAPRSGLAVKHGINVGAGVIDPDYRGEVKVLLFNHGDTAFTVKKGDRIAQLVLERCETPDVQVVDTLDDTTRGTGGFGSTGS
;
A
#
# COMPACT_ATOMS: atom_id res chain seq x y z
N MET A 1 1.92 -6.74 46.13
CA MET A 1 2.07 -7.75 45.06
C MET A 1 2.71 -7.07 43.87
N ALA A 2 3.98 -7.37 43.62
CA ALA A 2 4.76 -6.75 42.55
C ALA A 2 4.53 -7.56 41.25
N TRP A 3 4.17 -6.87 40.17
CA TRP A 3 4.10 -7.45 38.84
C TRP A 3 5.51 -7.54 38.27
N VAL A 4 6.02 -8.74 38.09
CA VAL A 4 7.28 -8.99 37.41
C VAL A 4 7.03 -8.88 35.91
N VAL A 5 7.56 -7.85 35.29
CA VAL A 5 7.62 -7.72 33.83
C VAL A 5 8.83 -8.55 33.39
N LEU A 6 8.57 -9.73 32.78
CA LEU A 6 9.58 -10.52 32.12
C LEU A 6 9.93 -9.87 30.78
N PRO A 7 11.23 -9.78 30.38
CA PRO A 7 11.61 -9.34 29.06
C PRO A 7 11.19 -10.40 28.03
N LEU A 8 10.35 -10.00 27.08
CA LEU A 8 9.97 -10.81 25.92
C LEU A 8 11.19 -10.97 25.00
N GLU A 9 11.84 -12.11 25.06
CA GLU A 9 12.77 -12.54 24.03
C GLU A 9 12.01 -12.68 22.71
N ILE A 10 12.45 -11.95 21.67
CA ILE A 10 11.95 -12.04 20.31
C ILE A 10 12.50 -13.32 19.67
N LYS A 11 11.87 -14.46 19.93
CA LYS A 11 12.09 -15.70 19.18
C LYS A 11 10.76 -16.36 18.88
N ASP A 12 10.52 -16.53 17.56
CA ASP A 12 9.48 -17.36 16.97
C ASP A 12 8.02 -16.89 17.16
N TYR A 13 7.66 -15.80 16.48
CA TYR A 13 6.25 -15.56 16.16
C TYR A 13 5.77 -16.57 15.12
N ASN A 14 5.48 -17.78 15.58
CA ASN A 14 4.70 -18.74 14.85
C ASN A 14 3.31 -18.12 14.59
N CYS A 15 2.99 -17.89 13.33
CA CYS A 15 1.77 -17.28 12.82
C CYS A 15 0.50 -18.14 13.05
N ILE A 16 0.40 -18.91 14.15
CA ILE A 16 -0.65 -19.93 14.42
C ILE A 16 -1.69 -19.47 15.46
N LEU A 17 -1.63 -18.24 15.96
CA LEU A 17 -2.69 -17.69 16.83
C LEU A 17 -3.59 -16.70 16.10
N ILE A 18 -4.21 -17.13 15.00
CA ILE A 18 -4.99 -16.27 14.07
C ILE A 18 -6.50 -16.26 14.41
N GLN A 19 -6.93 -16.42 15.62
CA GLN A 19 -8.37 -16.34 15.96
C GLN A 19 -8.84 -14.99 16.55
N LYS A 20 -7.99 -13.96 16.62
CA LYS A 20 -8.37 -12.58 16.98
C LYS A 20 -7.73 -11.50 16.07
N ARG A 21 -7.22 -11.86 14.88
CA ARG A 21 -6.43 -10.98 14.03
C ARG A 21 -7.12 -10.50 12.75
N ASP A 22 -8.44 -10.65 12.65
CA ASP A 22 -9.17 -10.35 11.41
C ASP A 22 -9.13 -8.86 11.01
N MET A 23 -8.60 -7.99 11.87
CA MET A 23 -8.58 -6.52 11.66
C MET A 23 -7.22 -5.88 11.99
N VAL A 24 -6.10 -6.62 11.91
CA VAL A 24 -4.78 -6.08 12.24
C VAL A 24 -3.86 -6.12 11.01
N LEU A 25 -3.27 -4.97 10.67
CA LEU A 25 -2.16 -4.89 9.74
C LEU A 25 -0.88 -5.30 10.48
N CYS A 26 -0.30 -6.46 10.15
CA CYS A 26 0.99 -6.85 10.70
C CYS A 26 2.12 -6.29 9.83
N VAL A 27 3.14 -5.74 10.47
CA VAL A 27 4.30 -5.14 9.77
C VAL A 27 5.57 -5.80 10.28
N LYS A 28 6.44 -6.20 9.35
CA LYS A 28 7.80 -6.68 9.63
C LYS A 28 8.79 -5.64 9.12
N CYS A 29 9.65 -5.11 10.00
CA CYS A 29 10.82 -4.34 9.60
C CYS A 29 11.86 -5.28 9.00
N LEU A 30 12.42 -4.93 7.85
CA LEU A 30 13.43 -5.75 7.14
C LEU A 30 14.85 -5.48 7.63
N HIS A 31 15.06 -4.33 8.29
CA HIS A 31 16.31 -3.96 8.95
C HIS A 31 16.05 -2.95 10.08
N GLU A 32 17.09 -2.49 10.76
CA GLU A 32 16.99 -1.48 11.80
C GLU A 32 16.70 -0.08 11.21
N ASN A 33 16.11 0.80 12.03
CA ASN A 33 15.77 2.20 11.68
C ASN A 33 14.81 2.39 10.50
N VAL A 34 13.90 1.42 10.30
CA VAL A 34 12.78 1.51 9.36
C VAL A 34 11.64 2.33 9.96
N HIS A 35 11.04 3.21 9.18
CA HIS A 35 9.84 3.92 9.59
C HIS A 35 8.61 3.03 9.38
N LEU A 36 7.86 2.78 10.46
CA LEU A 36 6.60 2.04 10.38
C LEU A 36 5.52 2.87 9.68
N PRO A 37 4.61 2.24 8.92
CA PRO A 37 3.44 2.94 8.38
C PRO A 37 2.60 3.57 9.50
N THR A 38 2.23 4.85 9.36
CA THR A 38 1.47 5.60 10.37
C THR A 38 0.27 6.31 9.77
N ARG A 39 -0.80 6.47 10.53
CA ARG A 39 -1.94 7.31 10.14
C ARG A 39 -1.71 8.74 10.60
N GLY A 40 -2.01 9.70 9.73
CA GLY A 40 -1.83 11.12 10.04
C GLY A 40 -2.85 11.69 11.03
N SER A 41 -3.99 11.01 11.22
CA SER A 41 -5.03 11.31 12.20
C SER A 41 -5.84 10.06 12.51
N ASP A 42 -6.67 10.07 13.55
CA ASP A 42 -7.51 8.93 13.93
C ASP A 42 -8.53 8.55 12.85
N GLY A 43 -9.01 9.51 12.07
CA GLY A 43 -9.94 9.30 10.96
C GLY A 43 -9.25 9.04 9.61
N ALA A 44 -7.91 9.08 9.53
CA ALA A 44 -7.21 8.80 8.27
C ALA A 44 -7.38 7.34 7.88
N VAL A 45 -7.75 7.07 6.62
CA VAL A 45 -7.87 5.72 6.08
C VAL A 45 -6.54 5.17 5.56
N GLY A 46 -5.64 6.06 5.10
CA GLY A 46 -4.33 5.72 4.58
C GLY A 46 -3.26 5.71 5.66
N TYR A 47 -2.37 4.74 5.58
CA TYR A 47 -1.14 4.67 6.35
C TYR A 47 -0.02 5.27 5.51
N ASP A 48 0.60 6.36 5.96
CA ASP A 48 1.76 6.95 5.29
C ASP A 48 2.88 5.90 5.16
N LEU A 49 3.42 5.76 3.95
CA LEU A 49 4.59 4.95 3.63
C LEU A 49 5.81 5.86 3.49
N TYR A 50 6.89 5.45 4.10
CA TYR A 50 8.13 6.24 4.18
C TYR A 50 9.20 5.66 3.26
N SER A 51 9.97 6.54 2.62
CA SER A 51 11.17 6.12 1.88
C SER A 51 12.24 5.58 2.83
N ASP A 52 12.86 4.48 2.44
CA ASP A 52 14.02 3.93 3.16
C ASP A 52 15.35 4.34 2.55
N GLU A 53 15.31 5.12 1.50
CA GLU A 53 16.48 5.55 0.74
C GLU A 53 16.38 7.01 0.28
N ASP A 54 17.54 7.59 -0.06
CA ASP A 54 17.64 8.85 -0.76
C ASP A 54 17.63 8.58 -2.26
N ILE A 55 16.76 9.25 -3.02
CA ILE A 55 16.69 9.10 -4.48
C ILE A 55 16.25 10.40 -5.15
N VAL A 56 16.73 10.65 -6.36
CA VAL A 56 16.28 11.75 -7.22
C VAL A 56 15.53 11.16 -8.41
N ILE A 57 14.33 11.65 -8.68
CA ILE A 57 13.49 11.24 -9.80
C ILE A 57 13.38 12.41 -10.76
N ASP A 58 14.09 12.34 -11.88
CA ASP A 58 14.07 13.38 -12.89
C ASP A 58 12.66 13.64 -13.43
N SER A 59 12.45 14.82 -14.02
CA SER A 59 11.20 15.17 -14.71
C SER A 59 10.84 14.11 -15.75
N SER A 60 9.57 13.72 -15.80
CA SER A 60 9.03 12.71 -16.71
C SER A 60 9.64 11.30 -16.55
N ARG A 61 10.29 11.04 -15.42
CA ARG A 61 10.85 9.72 -15.07
C ARG A 61 10.06 9.06 -13.94
N ARG A 62 10.45 7.82 -13.64
CA ARG A 62 9.90 7.03 -12.55
C ARG A 62 11.00 6.29 -11.82
N ALA A 63 10.74 5.98 -10.56
CA ALA A 63 11.62 5.14 -9.75
C ALA A 63 10.79 4.23 -8.84
N VAL A 64 11.36 3.08 -8.50
CA VAL A 64 10.84 2.18 -7.47
C VAL A 64 11.60 2.49 -6.20
N VAL A 65 10.89 2.88 -5.14
CA VAL A 65 11.47 3.30 -3.86
C VAL A 65 11.12 2.27 -2.81
N GLY A 66 12.13 1.78 -2.09
CA GLY A 66 11.97 0.86 -0.98
C GLY A 66 11.37 1.54 0.25
N THR A 67 10.64 0.78 1.07
CA THR A 67 10.08 1.26 2.35
C THR A 67 10.68 0.54 3.55
N GLY A 68 11.47 -0.52 3.33
CA GLY A 68 12.08 -1.33 4.39
C GLY A 68 11.07 -2.18 5.19
N VAL A 69 9.80 -2.25 4.78
CA VAL A 69 8.77 -3.04 5.47
C VAL A 69 8.17 -4.12 4.58
N ALA A 70 7.84 -5.27 5.19
CA ALA A 70 6.94 -6.26 4.62
C ALA A 70 5.69 -6.37 5.50
N ILE A 71 4.53 -6.75 4.90
CA ILE A 71 3.25 -6.71 5.59
C ILE A 71 2.47 -8.02 5.45
N VAL A 72 1.57 -8.26 6.43
CA VAL A 72 0.47 -9.21 6.30
C VAL A 72 -0.83 -8.41 6.42
N LEU A 73 -1.64 -8.50 5.40
CA LEU A 73 -2.91 -7.79 5.30
C LEU A 73 -4.01 -8.50 6.14
N PRO A 74 -4.99 -7.75 6.66
CA PRO A 74 -6.19 -8.36 7.26
C PRO A 74 -6.93 -9.24 6.26
N VAL A 75 -7.58 -10.29 6.75
CA VAL A 75 -8.36 -11.21 5.90
C VAL A 75 -9.47 -10.46 5.13
N GLY A 76 -9.63 -10.81 3.85
CA GLY A 76 -10.63 -10.19 2.96
C GLY A 76 -10.27 -8.77 2.51
N THR A 77 -8.99 -8.38 2.63
CA THR A 77 -8.50 -7.11 2.11
C THR A 77 -7.30 -7.28 1.20
N TYR A 78 -7.09 -6.33 0.31
CA TYR A 78 -5.82 -6.12 -0.38
C TYR A 78 -5.23 -4.76 0.03
N GLY A 79 -3.95 -4.56 -0.22
CA GLY A 79 -3.28 -3.28 0.01
C GLY A 79 -3.26 -2.45 -1.27
N ARG A 80 -3.78 -1.20 -1.20
CA ARG A 80 -3.64 -0.25 -2.29
C ARG A 80 -2.65 0.84 -1.91
N VAL A 81 -1.53 0.89 -2.61
CA VAL A 81 -0.59 2.02 -2.52
C VAL A 81 -1.14 3.15 -3.37
N ALA A 82 -1.43 4.27 -2.74
CA ALA A 82 -2.04 5.43 -3.37
C ALA A 82 -1.13 6.67 -3.24
N PRO A 83 -1.22 7.62 -4.18
CA PRO A 83 -0.47 8.87 -4.09
C PRO A 83 -0.94 9.70 -2.90
N ARG A 84 -0.06 10.56 -2.39
CA ARG A 84 -0.41 11.58 -1.41
C ARG A 84 -0.84 12.84 -2.14
N SER A 85 -2.00 13.39 -1.78
CA SER A 85 -2.57 14.57 -2.42
C SER A 85 -1.61 15.76 -2.48
N GLY A 86 -0.85 16.00 -1.39
CA GLY A 86 0.12 17.09 -1.35
C GLY A 86 1.28 16.93 -2.34
N LEU A 87 1.78 15.70 -2.53
CA LEU A 87 2.83 15.42 -3.52
C LEU A 87 2.28 15.49 -4.95
N ALA A 88 1.07 14.99 -5.16
CA ALA A 88 0.41 15.04 -6.47
C ALA A 88 0.18 16.49 -6.92
N VAL A 89 -0.40 17.33 -6.06
CA VAL A 89 -0.74 18.73 -6.41
C VAL A 89 0.49 19.60 -6.54
N LYS A 90 1.46 19.48 -5.61
CA LYS A 90 2.61 20.41 -5.58
C LYS A 90 3.75 20.02 -6.50
N HIS A 91 3.93 18.72 -6.74
CA HIS A 91 5.11 18.18 -7.42
C HIS A 91 4.77 17.28 -8.60
N GLY A 92 3.49 17.02 -8.89
CA GLY A 92 3.10 16.11 -9.97
C GLY A 92 3.48 14.64 -9.70
N ILE A 93 3.68 14.24 -8.43
CA ILE A 93 4.08 12.88 -8.10
C ILE A 93 2.87 11.97 -8.04
N ASN A 94 2.93 10.87 -8.79
CA ASN A 94 1.90 9.85 -8.84
C ASN A 94 2.48 8.47 -8.49
N VAL A 95 1.60 7.51 -8.20
CA VAL A 95 1.94 6.13 -7.85
C VAL A 95 1.41 5.19 -8.92
N GLY A 96 2.24 4.25 -9.35
CA GLY A 96 1.85 3.14 -10.21
C GLY A 96 1.97 1.80 -9.50
N ALA A 97 1.46 0.73 -10.13
CA ALA A 97 1.55 -0.65 -9.63
C ALA A 97 1.14 -0.78 -8.15
N GLY A 98 0.01 -0.16 -7.80
CA GLY A 98 -0.39 0.06 -6.42
C GLY A 98 -1.12 -1.11 -5.75
N VAL A 99 -1.26 -2.28 -6.37
CA VAL A 99 -1.93 -3.45 -5.78
C VAL A 99 -0.92 -4.31 -5.04
N ILE A 100 -1.19 -4.58 -3.76
CA ILE A 100 -0.44 -5.54 -2.93
C ILE A 100 -1.39 -6.69 -2.61
N ASP A 101 -1.06 -7.87 -3.12
CA ASP A 101 -1.85 -9.07 -2.93
C ASP A 101 -1.81 -9.57 -1.46
N PRO A 102 -2.88 -10.23 -0.97
CA PRO A 102 -2.95 -10.72 0.41
C PRO A 102 -1.85 -11.71 0.78
N ASP A 103 -1.31 -12.44 -0.19
CA ASP A 103 -0.26 -13.44 -0.04
C ASP A 103 1.16 -12.90 -0.33
N TYR A 104 1.30 -11.64 -0.74
CA TYR A 104 2.62 -11.03 -0.93
C TYR A 104 3.35 -10.89 0.40
N ARG A 105 4.62 -11.31 0.43
CA ARG A 105 5.48 -11.29 1.64
C ARG A 105 6.81 -10.57 1.42
N GLY A 106 7.02 -10.01 0.23
CA GLY A 106 8.19 -9.21 -0.09
C GLY A 106 8.11 -7.81 0.52
N GLU A 107 9.16 -7.03 0.31
CA GLU A 107 9.21 -5.63 0.66
C GLU A 107 8.12 -4.84 -0.07
N VAL A 108 7.36 -4.03 0.66
CA VAL A 108 6.46 -3.04 0.07
C VAL A 108 7.31 -1.96 -0.59
N LYS A 109 7.21 -1.85 -1.91
CA LYS A 109 7.89 -0.83 -2.70
C LYS A 109 6.88 0.09 -3.35
N VAL A 110 7.27 1.35 -3.55
CA VAL A 110 6.44 2.37 -4.15
C VAL A 110 7.02 2.77 -5.51
N LEU A 111 6.26 2.53 -6.58
CA LEU A 111 6.61 3.04 -7.91
C LEU A 111 6.11 4.47 -8.03
N LEU A 112 7.02 5.43 -7.98
CA LEU A 112 6.74 6.86 -8.14
C LEU A 112 6.96 7.29 -9.58
N PHE A 113 5.99 8.05 -10.14
CA PHE A 113 6.12 8.78 -11.38
C PHE A 113 6.25 10.27 -11.07
N ASN A 114 7.24 10.92 -11.66
CA ASN A 114 7.37 12.36 -11.61
C ASN A 114 6.82 12.97 -12.90
N HIS A 115 5.61 13.52 -12.85
CA HIS A 115 4.97 14.26 -13.95
C HIS A 115 5.23 15.78 -13.87
N GLY A 116 6.03 16.23 -12.90
CA GLY A 116 6.44 17.62 -12.77
C GLY A 116 7.55 17.98 -13.74
N ASP A 117 7.79 19.28 -13.89
CA ASP A 117 8.78 19.84 -14.82
C ASP A 117 10.21 19.84 -14.27
N THR A 118 10.38 19.55 -12.99
CA THR A 118 11.68 19.54 -12.30
C THR A 118 11.94 18.20 -11.65
N ALA A 119 13.21 17.89 -11.37
CA ALA A 119 13.59 16.73 -10.60
C ALA A 119 12.98 16.75 -9.19
N PHE A 120 12.47 15.62 -8.73
CA PHE A 120 11.92 15.45 -7.39
C PHE A 120 12.91 14.67 -6.52
N THR A 121 13.34 15.29 -5.42
CA THR A 121 14.24 14.65 -4.46
C THR A 121 13.45 14.03 -3.34
N VAL A 122 13.67 12.73 -3.11
CA VAL A 122 13.17 11.96 -1.97
C VAL A 122 14.32 11.74 -1.03
N LYS A 123 14.10 11.95 0.26
CA LYS A 123 15.03 11.62 1.34
C LYS A 123 14.51 10.43 2.14
N LYS A 124 15.42 9.64 2.70
CA LYS A 124 15.06 8.60 3.66
C LYS A 124 14.21 9.20 4.79
N GLY A 125 13.07 8.57 5.08
CA GLY A 125 12.10 9.05 6.06
C GLY A 125 11.04 10.01 5.49
N ASP A 126 11.12 10.40 4.22
CA ASP A 126 10.05 11.16 3.57
C ASP A 126 8.80 10.28 3.37
N ARG A 127 7.64 10.87 3.60
CA ARG A 127 6.35 10.24 3.30
C ARG A 127 6.07 10.31 1.81
N ILE A 128 6.21 9.18 1.10
CA ILE A 128 6.18 9.11 -0.36
C ILE A 128 4.85 8.65 -0.95
N ALA A 129 4.07 7.89 -0.18
CA ALA A 129 2.78 7.34 -0.59
C ALA A 129 1.92 7.06 0.65
N GLN A 130 0.74 6.49 0.43
CA GLN A 130 -0.11 5.96 1.50
C GLN A 130 -0.61 4.57 1.14
N LEU A 131 -0.66 3.67 2.12
CA LEU A 131 -1.26 2.35 2.03
C LEU A 131 -2.71 2.43 2.51
N VAL A 132 -3.66 2.05 1.68
CA VAL A 132 -5.07 1.91 2.02
C VAL A 132 -5.42 0.43 2.01
N LEU A 133 -6.15 -0.04 3.02
CA LEU A 133 -6.65 -1.41 3.10
C LEU A 133 -8.08 -1.43 2.54
N GLU A 134 -8.27 -2.11 1.43
CA GLU A 134 -9.56 -2.17 0.73
C GLU A 134 -10.10 -3.60 0.75
N ARG A 135 -11.40 -3.74 0.99
CA ARG A 135 -12.07 -5.05 0.90
C ARG A 135 -12.11 -5.52 -0.55
N CYS A 136 -11.89 -6.80 -0.76
CA CYS A 136 -11.97 -7.42 -2.08
C CYS A 136 -12.56 -8.81 -2.00
N GLU A 137 -13.14 -9.25 -3.11
CA GLU A 137 -13.59 -10.60 -3.35
C GLU A 137 -12.77 -11.19 -4.50
N THR A 138 -12.43 -12.46 -4.39
CA THR A 138 -11.64 -13.19 -5.40
C THR A 138 -12.37 -14.48 -5.79
N PRO A 139 -13.55 -14.39 -6.43
CA PRO A 139 -14.30 -15.55 -6.86
C PRO A 139 -13.57 -16.32 -7.98
N ASP A 140 -13.88 -17.60 -8.10
CA ASP A 140 -13.42 -18.41 -9.22
C ASP A 140 -13.96 -17.89 -10.55
N VAL A 141 -13.16 -18.01 -11.60
CA VAL A 141 -13.57 -17.64 -12.96
C VAL A 141 -14.36 -18.80 -13.58
N GLN A 142 -15.58 -18.52 -14.03
CA GLN A 142 -16.40 -19.46 -14.77
C GLN A 142 -16.58 -18.97 -16.22
N VAL A 143 -16.30 -19.86 -17.19
CA VAL A 143 -16.58 -19.58 -18.60
C VAL A 143 -18.06 -19.84 -18.86
N VAL A 144 -18.72 -18.89 -19.50
CA VAL A 144 -20.14 -18.97 -19.93
C VAL A 144 -20.24 -18.63 -21.42
N ASP A 145 -21.24 -19.19 -22.08
CA ASP A 145 -21.48 -18.95 -23.51
C ASP A 145 -22.15 -17.59 -23.75
N THR A 146 -22.93 -17.10 -22.81
CA THR A 146 -23.68 -15.84 -22.92
C THR A 146 -23.68 -15.09 -21.61
N LEU A 147 -23.73 -13.77 -21.68
CA LEU A 147 -23.96 -12.87 -20.55
C LEU A 147 -25.42 -12.36 -20.64
N ASP A 148 -25.97 -11.97 -19.50
CA ASP A 148 -27.28 -11.35 -19.41
C ASP A 148 -27.29 -9.96 -20.07
N ASP A 149 -28.47 -9.55 -20.56
CA ASP A 149 -28.66 -8.23 -21.13
C ASP A 149 -28.80 -7.17 -20.03
N THR A 150 -28.16 -6.01 -20.25
CA THR A 150 -28.30 -4.85 -19.37
C THR A 150 -28.67 -3.60 -20.15
N THR A 151 -29.22 -2.59 -19.47
CA THR A 151 -29.56 -1.31 -20.12
C THR A 151 -28.31 -0.59 -20.67
N ARG A 152 -27.14 -0.84 -20.15
CA ARG A 152 -25.87 -0.30 -20.66
C ARG A 152 -25.34 -1.10 -21.86
N GLY A 153 -25.61 -2.41 -21.92
CA GLY A 153 -25.07 -3.31 -22.94
C GLY A 153 -23.56 -3.18 -23.10
N THR A 154 -23.09 -3.03 -24.33
CA THR A 154 -21.67 -2.87 -24.69
C THR A 154 -21.17 -1.42 -24.60
N GLY A 155 -21.98 -0.49 -24.13
CA GLY A 155 -21.62 0.93 -24.07
C GLY A 155 -20.47 1.20 -23.08
N GLY A 156 -19.39 1.81 -23.58
CA GLY A 156 -18.20 2.20 -22.81
C GLY A 156 -17.52 3.43 -23.42
N PHE A 157 -16.41 3.87 -22.81
CA PHE A 157 -15.56 4.97 -23.30
C PHE A 157 -16.31 6.25 -23.69
N GLY A 158 -17.30 6.66 -22.89
CA GLY A 158 -18.08 7.87 -23.12
C GLY A 158 -19.29 7.69 -24.03
N SER A 159 -19.73 6.45 -24.32
CA SER A 159 -20.92 6.17 -25.15
C SER A 159 -22.24 6.71 -24.57
N THR A 160 -22.27 7.15 -23.31
CA THR A 160 -23.44 7.76 -22.65
C THR A 160 -23.57 9.27 -22.85
N GLY A 161 -22.70 9.87 -23.69
CA GLY A 161 -22.70 11.29 -24.02
C GLY A 161 -21.93 12.14 -23.01
N SER A 162 -21.49 13.30 -23.46
CA SER A 162 -20.95 14.40 -22.64
C SER A 162 -22.07 15.33 -22.21
#